data_33f805a6c31625371fd100fd562a3f75
#
_entry.id   33f805a6c31625371fd100fd562a3f75
#
_cell.length_a   1.000
_cell.length_b   1.000
_cell.length_c   1.000
_cell.angle_alpha   90.00
_cell.angle_beta   90.00
_cell.angle_gamma   90.00
#
_symmetry.space_group_name_H-M   'P 1'
#
loop_
_entity.id
_entity.type
_entity.pdbx_description
1 polymer ?
#
loop_
_entity_poly.entity_id
_entity_poly.type
_entity_poly.pdbx_seq_one_letter_code
_entity_poly.pdbx_strand_id
1 'polypeptide(L)'
;MAPITIVKHSNTESLPAFIPDEMVAVFIGATSGIGEATLKQFVIAAKGKSPRVYVVGRSAAKSAPLLEELQRTDPAARIEFIEKDGSLLQDIEAATSLIRKSETKVDLLFISIGFISFEGRIETSEGLEPSMTTRFYSRALAIQQLLPLLNNSENPHVSNVLAGGMESSIDLDDLDLAKPGNYSIAKAAVHSATMLTLMLEKWAKENPKISFVHSYPGIVRTPILSRASRGISGILLRNVVSPLVNTLFATSADDSGARSLFQATNARYTVDANASLSPPIPEGLSKATMTTGGVFLVNQNSEVTDNEKMLKELRTSSAGLVATHFENILARVL
;
A
#
# COMPACT_ATOMS: atom_id res chain seq x y z
N MET A 1 -5.63 13.69 16.49
CA MET A 1 -6.28 13.30 15.23
C MET A 1 -6.01 14.40 14.19
N ALA A 2 -5.52 14.03 13.02
CA ALA A 2 -5.41 14.99 11.92
C ALA A 2 -6.80 15.23 11.30
N PRO A 3 -7.41 16.43 11.46
CA PRO A 3 -8.70 16.74 10.85
C PRO A 3 -8.64 16.57 9.33
N ILE A 4 -9.69 16.02 8.73
CA ILE A 4 -9.71 15.78 7.27
C ILE A 4 -9.57 17.07 6.46
N THR A 5 -10.06 18.17 6.98
CA THR A 5 -9.93 19.51 6.35
C THR A 5 -8.46 19.94 6.27
N ILE A 6 -7.69 19.73 7.33
CA ILE A 6 -6.24 20.02 7.35
C ILE A 6 -5.49 19.10 6.38
N VAL A 7 -5.84 17.82 6.33
CA VAL A 7 -5.26 16.85 5.40
C VAL A 7 -5.49 17.28 3.95
N LYS A 8 -6.75 17.57 3.60
CA LYS A 8 -7.11 18.04 2.25
C LYS A 8 -6.42 19.35 1.90
N HIS A 9 -6.41 20.32 2.80
CA HIS A 9 -5.71 21.60 2.59
C HIS A 9 -4.23 21.39 2.33
N SER A 10 -3.55 20.54 3.10
CA SER A 10 -2.14 20.21 2.86
C SER A 10 -1.90 19.59 1.49
N ASN A 11 -2.80 18.70 1.03
CA ASN A 11 -2.69 18.06 -0.28
C ASN A 11 -2.96 19.03 -1.43
N THR A 12 -3.86 20.01 -1.28
CA THR A 12 -4.22 20.93 -2.36
C THR A 12 -3.36 22.17 -2.43
N GLU A 13 -2.97 22.73 -1.28
CA GLU A 13 -2.27 24.00 -1.23
C GLU A 13 -0.74 23.86 -1.04
N SER A 14 -0.34 22.88 -0.20
CA SER A 14 1.10 22.75 0.12
C SER A 14 1.80 21.76 -0.82
N LEU A 15 1.23 20.57 -1.03
CA LEU A 15 1.88 19.48 -1.77
C LEU A 15 2.34 19.87 -3.19
N PRO A 16 1.59 20.66 -4.01
CA PRO A 16 2.01 21.02 -5.37
C PRO A 16 3.36 21.72 -5.45
N ALA A 17 3.73 22.48 -4.42
CA ALA A 17 5.02 23.17 -4.37
C ALA A 17 6.21 22.24 -4.11
N PHE A 18 5.96 21.04 -3.57
CA PHE A 18 6.98 20.07 -3.18
C PHE A 18 7.09 18.87 -4.14
N ILE A 19 6.16 18.72 -5.08
CA ILE A 19 6.29 17.72 -6.13
C ILE A 19 7.37 18.18 -7.13
N PRO A 20 8.46 17.42 -7.29
CA PRO A 20 9.49 17.75 -8.28
C PRO A 20 8.96 17.53 -9.69
N ASP A 21 9.54 18.24 -10.64
CA ASP A 21 9.30 17.99 -12.06
C ASP A 21 9.73 16.56 -12.42
N GLU A 22 8.96 15.93 -13.29
CA GLU A 22 9.17 14.53 -13.72
C GLU A 22 9.25 13.52 -12.56
N MET A 23 8.51 13.77 -11.45
CA MET A 23 8.39 12.81 -10.34
C MET A 23 7.95 11.45 -10.85
N VAL A 24 8.63 10.38 -10.45
CA VAL A 24 8.26 9.00 -10.80
C VAL A 24 7.47 8.38 -9.67
N ALA A 25 6.21 8.04 -9.94
CA ALA A 25 5.29 7.42 -8.99
C ALA A 25 4.76 6.09 -9.50
N VAL A 26 4.84 5.05 -8.68
CA VAL A 26 4.33 3.71 -8.97
C VAL A 26 3.15 3.40 -8.06
N PHE A 27 2.01 3.06 -8.66
CA PHE A 27 0.78 2.72 -7.96
C PHE A 27 0.37 1.27 -8.25
N ILE A 28 0.38 0.42 -7.23
CA ILE A 28 -0.05 -0.98 -7.34
C ILE A 28 -1.40 -1.15 -6.64
N GLY A 29 -2.45 -1.48 -7.41
CA GLY A 29 -3.82 -1.63 -6.90
C GLY A 29 -4.64 -0.33 -6.87
N ALA A 30 -4.30 0.64 -7.71
CA ALA A 30 -4.97 1.95 -7.77
C ALA A 30 -6.04 2.08 -8.85
N THR A 31 -6.67 0.98 -9.26
CA THR A 31 -7.77 0.96 -10.25
C THR A 31 -9.16 0.98 -9.62
N SER A 32 -9.25 1.09 -8.30
CA SER A 32 -10.52 1.24 -7.56
C SER A 32 -10.28 1.64 -6.10
N GLY A 33 -11.32 2.20 -5.44
CA GLY A 33 -11.34 2.46 -3.99
C GLY A 33 -10.28 3.44 -3.53
N ILE A 34 -9.58 3.12 -2.44
CA ILE A 34 -8.58 4.01 -1.83
C ILE A 34 -7.48 4.37 -2.81
N GLY A 35 -6.92 3.37 -3.50
CA GLY A 35 -5.83 3.59 -4.46
C GLY A 35 -6.22 4.50 -5.61
N GLU A 36 -7.40 4.30 -6.20
CA GLU A 36 -7.93 5.19 -7.24
C GLU A 36 -8.08 6.63 -6.75
N ALA A 37 -8.67 6.80 -5.56
CA ALA A 37 -8.84 8.12 -4.98
C ALA A 37 -7.50 8.81 -4.66
N THR A 38 -6.51 8.05 -4.17
CA THR A 38 -5.15 8.55 -3.94
C THR A 38 -4.48 8.97 -5.24
N LEU A 39 -4.56 8.13 -6.27
CA LEU A 39 -3.99 8.39 -7.59
C LEU A 39 -4.58 9.64 -8.25
N LYS A 40 -5.93 9.81 -8.22
CA LYS A 40 -6.60 11.01 -8.72
C LYS A 40 -6.10 12.28 -8.04
N GLN A 41 -6.03 12.26 -6.71
CA GLN A 41 -5.55 13.41 -5.94
C GLN A 41 -4.07 13.68 -6.16
N PHE A 42 -3.25 12.63 -6.34
CA PHE A 42 -1.84 12.79 -6.70
C PHE A 42 -1.68 13.50 -8.06
N VAL A 43 -2.40 13.06 -9.10
CA VAL A 43 -2.32 13.67 -10.44
C VAL A 43 -2.81 15.12 -10.41
N ILE A 44 -3.85 15.43 -9.61
CA ILE A 44 -4.29 16.82 -9.40
C ILE A 44 -3.18 17.66 -8.76
N ALA A 45 -2.53 17.16 -7.70
CA ALA A 45 -1.46 17.89 -7.01
C ALA A 45 -0.19 18.03 -7.87
N ALA A 46 0.09 17.06 -8.74
CA ALA A 46 1.25 17.05 -9.63
C ALA A 46 1.04 17.80 -10.95
N LYS A 47 -0.13 18.45 -11.13
CA LYS A 47 -0.48 19.10 -12.39
C LYS A 47 0.55 20.12 -12.83
N GLY A 48 1.01 19.98 -14.08
CA GLY A 48 2.01 20.86 -14.68
C GLY A 48 3.45 20.49 -14.34
N LYS A 49 3.67 19.41 -13.57
CA LYS A 49 5.01 18.87 -13.20
C LYS A 49 5.48 17.75 -14.13
N SER A 50 4.67 17.37 -15.13
CA SER A 50 4.94 16.27 -16.06
C SER A 50 5.30 14.96 -15.36
N PRO A 51 4.53 14.50 -14.34
CA PRO A 51 4.86 13.30 -13.59
C PRO A 51 4.84 12.06 -14.47
N ARG A 52 5.67 11.07 -14.16
CA ARG A 52 5.64 9.73 -14.74
C ARG A 52 4.97 8.77 -13.77
N VAL A 53 3.83 8.27 -14.17
CA VAL A 53 2.93 7.50 -13.29
C VAL A 53 2.72 6.11 -13.86
N TYR A 54 3.18 5.09 -13.14
CA TYR A 54 2.94 3.68 -13.46
C TYR A 54 1.78 3.17 -12.65
N VAL A 55 0.76 2.63 -13.33
CA VAL A 55 -0.43 2.03 -12.68
C VAL A 55 -0.47 0.55 -12.97
N VAL A 56 -0.22 -0.28 -11.96
CA VAL A 56 -0.29 -1.74 -12.11
C VAL A 56 -1.69 -2.23 -11.73
N GLY A 57 -2.33 -2.93 -12.65
CA GLY A 57 -3.70 -3.44 -12.48
C GLY A 57 -4.07 -4.54 -13.46
N ARG A 58 -5.16 -5.27 -13.17
CA ARG A 58 -5.53 -6.51 -13.86
C ARG A 58 -6.22 -6.34 -15.21
N SER A 59 -6.70 -5.17 -15.55
CA SER A 59 -7.48 -4.97 -16.79
C SER A 59 -7.39 -3.54 -17.28
N ALA A 60 -6.70 -3.35 -18.39
CA ALA A 60 -6.61 -2.08 -19.10
C ALA A 60 -8.00 -1.61 -19.55
N ALA A 61 -8.81 -2.50 -20.11
CA ALA A 61 -10.15 -2.17 -20.57
C ALA A 61 -11.07 -1.62 -19.47
N LYS A 62 -11.01 -2.21 -18.25
CA LYS A 62 -11.80 -1.72 -17.11
C LYS A 62 -11.24 -0.42 -16.52
N SER A 63 -9.95 -0.18 -16.71
CA SER A 63 -9.26 1.01 -16.19
C SER A 63 -9.26 2.18 -17.19
N ALA A 64 -9.64 1.97 -18.44
CA ALA A 64 -9.63 2.99 -19.49
C ALA A 64 -10.37 4.30 -19.08
N PRO A 65 -11.58 4.28 -18.49
CA PRO A 65 -12.24 5.51 -18.07
C PRO A 65 -11.45 6.30 -17.03
N LEU A 66 -10.79 5.61 -16.09
CA LEU A 66 -9.91 6.23 -15.10
C LEU A 66 -8.69 6.87 -15.78
N LEU A 67 -8.03 6.14 -16.66
CA LEU A 67 -6.83 6.64 -17.35
C LEU A 67 -7.14 7.86 -18.22
N GLU A 68 -8.28 7.86 -18.92
CA GLU A 68 -8.78 9.02 -19.65
C GLU A 68 -9.08 10.23 -18.76
N GLU A 69 -9.67 10.00 -17.59
CA GLU A 69 -9.93 11.04 -16.60
C GLU A 69 -8.61 11.68 -16.10
N LEU A 70 -7.63 10.84 -15.75
CA LEU A 70 -6.32 11.29 -15.29
C LEU A 70 -5.58 12.09 -16.38
N GLN A 71 -5.59 11.60 -17.62
CA GLN A 71 -4.96 12.28 -18.75
C GLN A 71 -5.63 13.61 -19.08
N ARG A 72 -6.95 13.74 -18.89
CA ARG A 72 -7.67 15.01 -19.01
C ARG A 72 -7.36 15.97 -17.88
N THR A 73 -7.12 15.46 -16.68
CA THR A 73 -6.77 16.25 -15.48
C THR A 73 -5.40 16.90 -15.62
N ASP A 74 -4.42 16.15 -16.10
CA ASP A 74 -3.09 16.64 -16.45
C ASP A 74 -2.60 16.07 -17.79
N PRO A 75 -2.78 16.82 -18.89
CA PRO A 75 -2.31 16.37 -20.21
C PRO A 75 -0.79 16.19 -20.31
N ALA A 76 0.00 16.81 -19.42
CA ALA A 76 1.44 16.69 -19.37
C ALA A 76 1.92 15.44 -18.62
N ALA A 77 1.07 14.83 -17.82
CA ALA A 77 1.38 13.59 -17.12
C ALA A 77 1.59 12.43 -18.10
N ARG A 78 2.64 11.64 -17.88
CA ARG A 78 2.89 10.41 -18.61
C ARG A 78 2.37 9.23 -17.78
N ILE A 79 1.18 8.74 -18.14
CA ILE A 79 0.51 7.67 -17.38
C ILE A 79 0.64 6.37 -18.17
N GLU A 80 1.34 5.40 -17.60
CA GLU A 80 1.52 4.07 -18.16
C GLU A 80 0.76 3.03 -17.33
N PHE A 81 -0.13 2.29 -17.99
CA PHE A 81 -0.85 1.18 -17.37
C PHE A 81 -0.15 -0.13 -17.68
N ILE A 82 0.28 -0.83 -16.63
CA ILE A 82 0.90 -2.16 -16.73
C ILE A 82 -0.16 -3.20 -16.38
N GLU A 83 -0.66 -3.92 -17.41
CA GLU A 83 -1.68 -4.94 -17.21
C GLU A 83 -1.07 -6.22 -16.65
N LYS A 84 -1.15 -6.36 -15.29
CA LYS A 84 -0.61 -7.46 -14.53
C LYS A 84 -1.50 -7.79 -13.33
N ASP A 85 -1.62 -9.09 -13.00
CA ASP A 85 -2.38 -9.54 -11.85
C ASP A 85 -1.50 -9.58 -10.60
N GLY A 86 -1.76 -8.68 -9.67
CA GLY A 86 -1.00 -8.63 -8.43
C GLY A 86 -1.24 -9.81 -7.47
N SER A 87 -2.09 -10.78 -7.81
CA SER A 87 -2.16 -12.05 -7.09
C SER A 87 -1.16 -13.11 -7.60
N LEU A 88 -0.34 -12.75 -8.60
CA LEU A 88 0.71 -13.56 -9.16
C LEU A 88 2.07 -12.86 -8.99
N LEU A 89 3.04 -13.54 -8.41
CA LEU A 89 4.38 -12.99 -8.18
C LEU A 89 5.15 -12.80 -9.49
N GLN A 90 5.00 -13.72 -10.45
CA GLN A 90 5.58 -13.57 -11.79
C GLN A 90 5.09 -12.31 -12.50
N ASP A 91 3.84 -11.93 -12.28
CA ASP A 91 3.26 -10.71 -12.84
C ASP A 91 3.81 -9.44 -12.15
N ILE A 92 4.01 -9.49 -10.84
CA ILE A 92 4.65 -8.38 -10.10
C ILE A 92 6.12 -8.25 -10.52
N GLU A 93 6.85 -9.36 -10.64
CA GLU A 93 8.23 -9.35 -11.13
C GLU A 93 8.31 -8.75 -12.55
N ALA A 94 7.44 -9.15 -13.46
CA ALA A 94 7.37 -8.60 -14.81
C ALA A 94 7.06 -7.10 -14.80
N ALA A 95 6.10 -6.63 -13.96
CA ALA A 95 5.75 -5.22 -13.84
C ALA A 95 6.94 -4.38 -13.31
N THR A 96 7.57 -4.84 -12.23
CA THR A 96 8.71 -4.12 -11.65
C THR A 96 9.95 -4.16 -12.56
N SER A 97 10.14 -5.23 -13.33
CA SER A 97 11.19 -5.32 -14.34
C SER A 97 11.01 -4.30 -15.46
N LEU A 98 9.78 -4.07 -15.94
CA LEU A 98 9.47 -3.01 -16.90
C LEU A 98 9.85 -1.64 -16.35
N ILE A 99 9.43 -1.33 -15.12
CA ILE A 99 9.75 -0.05 -14.47
C ILE A 99 11.26 0.14 -14.31
N ARG A 100 11.99 -0.90 -13.86
CA ARG A 100 13.47 -0.86 -13.71
C ARG A 100 14.21 -0.64 -15.02
N LYS A 101 13.64 -1.06 -16.15
CA LYS A 101 14.22 -0.82 -17.48
C LYS A 101 13.94 0.57 -18.01
N SER A 102 12.83 1.18 -17.58
CA SER A 102 12.36 2.48 -18.07
C SER A 102 12.84 3.65 -17.21
N GLU A 103 13.12 3.43 -15.93
CA GLU A 103 13.38 4.48 -14.95
C GLU A 103 14.74 4.35 -14.27
N THR A 104 15.29 5.49 -13.88
CA THR A 104 16.53 5.56 -13.10
C THR A 104 16.28 5.80 -11.62
N LYS A 105 15.08 6.27 -11.26
CA LYS A 105 14.63 6.50 -9.87
C LYS A 105 13.15 6.18 -9.73
N VAL A 106 12.70 5.98 -8.51
CA VAL A 106 11.29 5.98 -8.09
C VAL A 106 11.17 6.87 -6.86
N ASP A 107 10.31 7.87 -6.91
CA ASP A 107 10.12 8.82 -5.81
C ASP A 107 9.00 8.37 -4.86
N LEU A 108 7.94 7.75 -5.41
CA LEU A 108 6.81 7.22 -4.64
C LEU A 108 6.44 5.81 -5.11
N LEU A 109 6.44 4.87 -4.17
CA LEU A 109 5.83 3.55 -4.35
C LEU A 109 4.60 3.46 -3.44
N PHE A 110 3.41 3.48 -4.03
CA PHE A 110 2.13 3.39 -3.34
C PHE A 110 1.46 2.05 -3.60
N ILE A 111 1.18 1.28 -2.55
CA ILE A 111 0.63 -0.07 -2.66
C ILE A 111 -0.67 -0.17 -1.85
N SER A 112 -1.77 -0.38 -2.55
CA SER A 112 -3.11 -0.59 -1.96
C SER A 112 -3.83 -1.81 -2.51
N ILE A 113 -3.09 -2.68 -3.18
CA ILE A 113 -3.62 -3.94 -3.70
C ILE A 113 -4.19 -4.79 -2.56
N GLY A 114 -5.32 -5.42 -2.78
CA GLY A 114 -5.94 -6.31 -1.81
C GLY A 114 -6.94 -7.26 -2.46
N PHE A 115 -7.06 -8.43 -1.88
CA PHE A 115 -8.06 -9.43 -2.21
C PHE A 115 -8.64 -10.01 -0.92
N ILE A 116 -9.93 -10.25 -0.90
CA ILE A 116 -10.63 -10.93 0.19
C ILE A 116 -11.53 -11.99 -0.44
N SER A 117 -11.50 -13.22 0.09
CA SER A 117 -12.43 -14.29 -0.25
C SER A 117 -12.99 -14.93 1.02
N PHE A 118 -14.28 -15.21 1.03
CA PHE A 118 -14.94 -15.96 2.10
C PHE A 118 -15.10 -17.46 1.74
N GLU A 119 -14.48 -17.90 0.66
CA GLU A 119 -14.58 -19.27 0.13
C GLU A 119 -13.53 -20.24 0.75
N GLY A 120 -12.83 -19.78 1.81
CA GLY A 120 -11.73 -20.55 2.40
C GLY A 120 -10.41 -20.33 1.64
N ARG A 121 -9.43 -21.22 1.89
CA ARG A 121 -8.15 -21.18 1.19
C ARG A 121 -8.31 -21.70 -0.23
N ILE A 122 -7.99 -20.85 -1.19
CA ILE A 122 -7.86 -21.19 -2.61
C ILE A 122 -6.43 -20.91 -3.04
N GLU A 123 -6.00 -21.46 -4.15
CA GLU A 123 -4.64 -21.25 -4.66
C GLU A 123 -4.65 -20.69 -6.09
N THR A 124 -3.68 -19.86 -6.39
CA THR A 124 -3.35 -19.44 -7.74
C THR A 124 -2.57 -20.55 -8.47
N SER A 125 -2.27 -20.34 -9.76
CA SER A 125 -1.35 -21.20 -10.54
C SER A 125 0.06 -21.31 -9.92
N GLU A 126 0.42 -20.40 -9.02
CA GLU A 126 1.71 -20.39 -8.32
C GLU A 126 1.66 -21.17 -6.99
N GLY A 127 0.52 -21.78 -6.63
CA GLY A 127 0.33 -22.51 -5.37
C GLY A 127 0.29 -21.59 -4.14
N LEU A 128 -0.03 -20.30 -4.32
CA LEU A 128 -0.16 -19.32 -3.26
C LEU A 128 -1.62 -18.89 -3.10
N GLU A 129 -2.02 -18.60 -1.85
CA GLU A 129 -3.34 -18.08 -1.57
C GLU A 129 -3.41 -16.57 -1.97
N PRO A 130 -4.38 -16.16 -2.84
CA PRO A 130 -4.42 -14.81 -3.41
C PRO A 130 -4.49 -13.66 -2.39
N SER A 131 -5.14 -13.89 -1.25
CA SER A 131 -5.22 -12.88 -0.19
C SER A 131 -3.86 -12.69 0.48
N MET A 132 -3.17 -13.77 0.83
CA MET A 132 -1.80 -13.71 1.35
C MET A 132 -0.85 -13.10 0.32
N THR A 133 -0.99 -13.47 -0.95
CA THR A 133 -0.15 -12.93 -2.03
C THR A 133 -0.32 -11.43 -2.16
N THR A 134 -1.53 -10.93 -2.32
CA THR A 134 -1.77 -9.49 -2.51
C THR A 134 -1.50 -8.65 -1.26
N ARG A 135 -1.63 -9.24 -0.07
CA ARG A 135 -1.42 -8.54 1.21
C ARG A 135 0.03 -8.55 1.67
N PHE A 136 0.82 -9.57 1.32
CA PHE A 136 2.21 -9.69 1.75
C PHE A 136 3.18 -9.92 0.59
N TYR A 137 3.16 -11.05 -0.08
CA TYR A 137 4.24 -11.45 -1.01
C TYR A 137 4.44 -10.48 -2.17
N SER A 138 3.37 -10.04 -2.81
CA SER A 138 3.43 -9.08 -3.92
C SER A 138 3.92 -7.71 -3.50
N ARG A 139 3.56 -7.26 -2.30
CA ARG A 139 4.05 -6.00 -1.73
C ARG A 139 5.53 -6.09 -1.43
N ALA A 140 5.93 -7.16 -0.74
CA ALA A 140 7.31 -7.42 -0.39
C ALA A 140 8.20 -7.52 -1.64
N LEU A 141 7.76 -8.28 -2.66
CA LEU A 141 8.48 -8.40 -3.93
C LEU A 141 8.61 -7.05 -4.65
N ALA A 142 7.51 -6.29 -4.77
CA ALA A 142 7.55 -4.99 -5.44
C ALA A 142 8.49 -4.02 -4.74
N ILE A 143 8.47 -3.97 -3.41
CA ILE A 143 9.40 -3.15 -2.63
C ILE A 143 10.83 -3.61 -2.88
N GLN A 144 11.15 -4.89 -2.66
CA GLN A 144 12.50 -5.44 -2.83
C GLN A 144 13.07 -5.14 -4.22
N GLN A 145 12.27 -5.33 -5.27
CA GLN A 145 12.69 -5.11 -6.66
C GLN A 145 12.92 -3.62 -6.99
N LEU A 146 12.20 -2.71 -6.33
CA LEU A 146 12.29 -1.28 -6.59
C LEU A 146 13.22 -0.53 -5.61
N LEU A 147 13.75 -1.16 -4.56
CA LEU A 147 14.70 -0.54 -3.63
C LEU A 147 15.87 0.18 -4.33
N PRO A 148 16.52 -0.38 -5.39
CA PRO A 148 17.61 0.34 -6.06
C PRO A 148 17.15 1.67 -6.66
N LEU A 149 15.96 1.73 -7.27
CA LEU A 149 15.41 2.96 -7.85
C LEU A 149 14.93 3.94 -6.77
N LEU A 150 14.35 3.43 -5.68
CA LEU A 150 13.97 4.25 -4.52
C LEU A 150 15.19 4.91 -3.88
N ASN A 151 16.31 4.21 -3.76
CA ASN A 151 17.55 4.77 -3.22
C ASN A 151 18.17 5.86 -4.11
N ASN A 152 17.82 5.91 -5.40
CA ASN A 152 18.26 6.97 -6.32
C ASN A 152 17.41 8.25 -6.22
N SER A 153 16.25 8.20 -5.56
CA SER A 153 15.43 9.40 -5.32
C SER A 153 16.00 10.25 -4.18
N GLU A 154 15.76 11.56 -4.21
CA GLU A 154 16.14 12.47 -3.12
C GLU A 154 15.21 12.36 -1.91
N ASN A 155 13.93 12.08 -2.15
CA ASN A 155 12.90 11.95 -1.10
C ASN A 155 12.00 10.74 -1.36
N PRO A 156 12.53 9.51 -1.19
CA PRO A 156 11.79 8.30 -1.52
C PRO A 156 10.77 7.92 -0.46
N HIS A 157 9.57 7.60 -0.92
CA HIS A 157 8.47 7.14 -0.07
C HIS A 157 7.93 5.79 -0.52
N VAL A 158 7.72 4.89 0.44
CA VAL A 158 7.01 3.62 0.28
C VAL A 158 5.81 3.61 1.19
N SER A 159 4.61 3.67 0.62
CA SER A 159 3.36 3.71 1.37
C SER A 159 2.52 2.46 1.11
N ASN A 160 2.23 1.72 2.17
CA ASN A 160 1.40 0.52 2.15
C ASN A 160 0.10 0.74 2.89
N VAL A 161 -1.02 0.69 2.18
CA VAL A 161 -2.36 0.69 2.78
C VAL A 161 -2.78 -0.74 3.05
N LEU A 162 -2.72 -1.18 4.32
CA LEU A 162 -3.10 -2.54 4.73
C LEU A 162 -3.63 -2.57 6.17
N ALA A 163 -2.78 -2.82 7.17
CA ALA A 163 -3.19 -3.01 8.56
C ALA A 163 -2.08 -2.66 9.56
N GLY A 164 -1.34 -1.56 9.32
CA GLY A 164 -0.30 -1.08 10.22
C GLY A 164 -0.85 -0.76 11.61
N GLY A 165 -0.17 -1.26 12.65
CA GLY A 165 -0.61 -1.19 14.03
C GLY A 165 -1.49 -2.35 14.49
N MET A 166 -1.79 -3.32 13.60
CA MET A 166 -2.58 -4.52 13.89
C MET A 166 -1.70 -5.78 13.98
N GLU A 167 -0.39 -5.61 14.10
CA GLU A 167 0.56 -6.72 14.22
C GLU A 167 0.28 -7.50 15.50
N SER A 168 0.37 -8.83 15.41
CA SER A 168 0.17 -9.77 16.51
C SER A 168 0.98 -11.04 16.29
N SER A 169 0.94 -11.96 17.24
CA SER A 169 1.56 -13.28 17.11
C SER A 169 1.06 -14.02 15.89
N ILE A 170 1.96 -14.72 15.19
CA ILE A 170 1.71 -15.49 13.99
C ILE A 170 2.16 -16.94 14.17
N ASP A 171 1.57 -17.85 13.39
CA ASP A 171 1.97 -19.25 13.37
C ASP A 171 3.29 -19.41 12.58
N LEU A 172 4.41 -19.57 13.28
CA LEU A 172 5.74 -19.65 12.68
C LEU A 172 5.97 -20.96 11.92
N ASP A 173 5.19 -22.00 12.23
CA ASP A 173 5.26 -23.30 11.55
C ASP A 173 4.39 -23.34 10.27
N ASP A 174 3.61 -22.27 9.99
CA ASP A 174 2.70 -22.19 8.86
C ASP A 174 2.46 -20.73 8.43
N LEU A 175 3.53 -20.05 8.01
CA LEU A 175 3.50 -18.62 7.70
C LEU A 175 2.58 -18.28 6.52
N ASP A 176 2.40 -19.18 5.56
CA ASP A 176 1.48 -19.04 4.41
C ASP A 176 0.09 -19.66 4.64
N LEU A 177 -0.17 -20.15 5.86
CA LEU A 177 -1.44 -20.76 6.26
C LEU A 177 -1.87 -21.91 5.32
N ALA A 178 -0.89 -22.73 4.89
CA ALA A 178 -1.10 -23.82 3.93
C ALA A 178 -1.59 -25.12 4.60
N LYS A 179 -1.36 -25.30 5.92
CA LYS A 179 -1.80 -26.50 6.62
C LYS A 179 -3.32 -26.65 6.56
N PRO A 180 -3.85 -27.86 6.31
CA PRO A 180 -5.30 -28.10 6.25
C PRO A 180 -6.03 -27.57 7.49
N GLY A 181 -7.07 -26.74 7.25
CA GLY A 181 -7.89 -26.16 8.31
C GLY A 181 -7.28 -24.97 9.06
N ASN A 182 -6.06 -24.58 8.76
CA ASN A 182 -5.39 -23.47 9.46
C ASN A 182 -5.73 -22.09 8.88
N TYR A 183 -6.16 -22.00 7.62
CA TYR A 183 -6.52 -20.75 6.98
C TYR A 183 -7.82 -20.15 7.53
N SER A 184 -7.79 -18.87 7.84
CA SER A 184 -8.97 -18.02 7.97
C SER A 184 -8.63 -16.59 7.54
N ILE A 185 -9.64 -15.81 7.13
CA ILE A 185 -9.45 -14.39 6.75
C ILE A 185 -8.80 -13.59 7.87
N ALA A 186 -9.20 -13.85 9.12
CA ALA A 186 -8.64 -13.17 10.28
C ALA A 186 -7.16 -13.51 10.48
N LYS A 187 -6.79 -14.81 10.40
CA LYS A 187 -5.38 -15.23 10.46
C LYS A 187 -4.58 -14.64 9.30
N ALA A 188 -5.09 -14.71 8.07
CA ALA A 188 -4.44 -14.13 6.90
C ALA A 188 -4.21 -12.62 7.05
N ALA A 189 -5.17 -11.90 7.64
CA ALA A 189 -5.02 -10.48 7.93
C ALA A 189 -3.91 -10.20 8.93
N VAL A 190 -3.86 -10.94 10.04
CA VAL A 190 -2.82 -10.79 11.08
C VAL A 190 -1.45 -11.20 10.55
N HIS A 191 -1.34 -12.37 9.91
CA HIS A 191 -0.07 -12.85 9.34
C HIS A 191 0.50 -11.85 8.35
N SER A 192 -0.31 -11.42 7.37
CA SER A 192 0.15 -10.49 6.34
C SER A 192 0.56 -9.13 6.91
N ALA A 193 -0.18 -8.59 7.89
CA ALA A 193 0.17 -7.33 8.54
C ALA A 193 1.51 -7.44 9.30
N THR A 194 1.65 -8.48 10.13
CA THR A 194 2.85 -8.71 10.93
C THR A 194 4.08 -8.96 10.04
N MET A 195 3.96 -9.85 9.06
CA MET A 195 5.05 -10.17 8.15
C MET A 195 5.48 -8.94 7.35
N LEU A 196 4.52 -8.14 6.86
CA LEU A 196 4.82 -6.92 6.12
C LEU A 196 5.58 -5.91 6.99
N THR A 197 5.11 -5.63 8.21
CA THR A 197 5.81 -4.68 9.11
C THR A 197 7.24 -5.14 9.41
N LEU A 198 7.46 -6.43 9.69
CA LEU A 198 8.79 -6.97 9.95
C LEU A 198 9.73 -6.81 8.74
N MET A 199 9.23 -7.04 7.52
CA MET A 199 10.01 -6.82 6.31
C MET A 199 10.27 -5.33 6.04
N LEU A 200 9.28 -4.46 6.28
CA LEU A 200 9.48 -3.01 6.17
C LEU A 200 10.54 -2.51 7.14
N GLU A 201 10.56 -3.00 8.40
CA GLU A 201 11.58 -2.65 9.38
C GLU A 201 12.98 -3.16 8.99
N LYS A 202 13.07 -4.34 8.36
CA LYS A 202 14.33 -4.83 7.79
C LYS A 202 14.85 -3.87 6.73
N TRP A 203 14.01 -3.51 5.77
CA TRP A 203 14.41 -2.60 4.69
C TRP A 203 14.65 -1.16 5.17
N ALA A 204 13.93 -0.67 6.16
CA ALA A 204 14.17 0.66 6.74
C ALA A 204 15.56 0.77 7.38
N LYS A 205 16.02 -0.28 8.04
CA LYS A 205 17.39 -0.34 8.61
C LYS A 205 18.46 -0.37 7.52
N GLU A 206 18.21 -1.09 6.42
CA GLU A 206 19.13 -1.23 5.29
C GLU A 206 19.11 0.00 4.37
N ASN A 207 18.02 0.75 4.35
CA ASN A 207 17.77 1.90 3.48
C ASN A 207 17.24 3.12 4.27
N PRO A 208 18.05 3.72 5.15
CA PRO A 208 17.59 4.73 6.12
C PRO A 208 17.09 6.04 5.49
N LYS A 209 17.30 6.24 4.20
CA LYS A 209 16.81 7.37 3.42
C LYS A 209 15.34 7.20 3.02
N ILE A 210 14.83 5.97 2.95
CA ILE A 210 13.48 5.69 2.48
C ILE A 210 12.48 5.83 3.62
N SER A 211 11.42 6.59 3.40
CA SER A 211 10.30 6.71 4.34
C SER A 211 9.31 5.56 4.12
N PHE A 212 9.20 4.65 5.07
CA PHE A 212 8.26 3.53 5.02
C PHE A 212 7.03 3.80 5.87
N VAL A 213 5.87 3.77 5.25
CA VAL A 213 4.56 3.92 5.91
C VAL A 213 3.74 2.65 5.73
N HIS A 214 3.24 2.09 6.84
CA HIS A 214 2.26 1.02 6.86
C HIS A 214 1.01 1.54 7.54
N SER A 215 -0.06 1.74 6.78
CA SER A 215 -1.28 2.35 7.29
C SER A 215 -2.45 1.36 7.38
N TYR A 216 -3.31 1.59 8.38
CA TYR A 216 -4.62 0.98 8.51
C TYR A 216 -5.71 2.00 8.17
N PRO A 217 -6.46 1.84 7.06
CA PRO A 217 -7.41 2.84 6.59
C PRO A 217 -8.76 2.79 7.32
N GLY A 218 -8.97 1.83 8.24
CA GLY A 218 -10.27 1.56 8.81
C GLY A 218 -11.24 0.89 7.83
N ILE A 219 -12.53 1.01 8.09
CA ILE A 219 -13.57 0.55 7.16
C ILE A 219 -13.82 1.65 6.14
N VAL A 220 -13.60 1.35 4.86
CA VAL A 220 -13.73 2.30 3.75
C VAL A 220 -14.75 1.80 2.74
N ARG A 221 -15.58 2.70 2.23
CA ARG A 221 -16.56 2.40 1.16
C ARG A 221 -15.84 2.07 -0.14
N THR A 222 -15.55 0.79 -0.32
CA THR A 222 -14.85 0.27 -1.50
C THR A 222 -15.52 -0.99 -2.03
N PRO A 223 -15.31 -1.35 -3.31
CA PRO A 223 -15.87 -2.56 -3.88
C PRO A 223 -15.29 -3.88 -3.34
N ILE A 224 -14.35 -3.84 -2.40
CA ILE A 224 -13.63 -5.03 -1.94
C ILE A 224 -14.57 -6.07 -1.32
N LEU A 225 -15.50 -5.64 -0.47
CA LEU A 225 -16.48 -6.52 0.16
C LEU A 225 -17.49 -7.09 -0.85
N SER A 226 -17.94 -6.28 -1.80
CA SER A 226 -18.88 -6.73 -2.83
C SER A 226 -18.28 -7.72 -3.82
N ARG A 227 -16.95 -7.83 -3.88
CA ARG A 227 -16.20 -8.79 -4.72
C ARG A 227 -15.75 -10.03 -3.94
N ALA A 228 -15.96 -10.08 -2.63
CA ALA A 228 -15.36 -11.06 -1.72
C ALA A 228 -15.99 -12.44 -1.73
N SER A 229 -17.18 -12.63 -2.32
CA SER A 229 -17.82 -13.95 -2.39
C SER A 229 -18.71 -14.10 -3.62
N ARG A 230 -18.92 -15.36 -4.02
CA ARG A 230 -19.77 -15.78 -5.15
C ARG A 230 -21.03 -16.49 -4.61
N GLY A 231 -22.02 -16.70 -5.47
CA GLY A 231 -23.24 -17.41 -5.10
C GLY A 231 -24.19 -16.62 -4.18
N ILE A 232 -25.05 -17.33 -3.43
CA ILE A 232 -26.11 -16.74 -2.58
C ILE A 232 -25.52 -15.92 -1.44
N SER A 233 -24.42 -16.39 -0.82
CA SER A 233 -23.70 -15.64 0.21
C SER A 233 -23.14 -14.31 -0.31
N GLY A 234 -22.66 -14.29 -1.56
CA GLY A 234 -22.21 -13.07 -2.23
C GLY A 234 -23.35 -12.10 -2.54
N ILE A 235 -24.52 -12.58 -2.85
CA ILE A 235 -25.71 -11.75 -3.06
C ILE A 235 -26.12 -11.06 -1.76
N LEU A 236 -26.16 -11.81 -0.64
CA LEU A 236 -26.48 -11.25 0.67
C LEU A 236 -25.44 -10.24 1.13
N LEU A 237 -24.16 -10.58 1.00
CA LEU A 237 -23.04 -9.69 1.36
C LEU A 237 -23.09 -8.36 0.57
N ARG A 238 -23.31 -8.43 -0.74
CA ARG A 238 -23.34 -7.27 -1.63
C ARG A 238 -24.57 -6.39 -1.43
N ASN A 239 -25.76 -6.99 -1.24
CA ASN A 239 -27.02 -6.25 -1.27
C ASN A 239 -27.53 -5.85 0.12
N VAL A 240 -27.06 -6.50 1.20
CA VAL A 240 -27.52 -6.23 2.57
C VAL A 240 -26.36 -5.80 3.47
N VAL A 241 -25.32 -6.61 3.62
CA VAL A 241 -24.25 -6.35 4.59
C VAL A 241 -23.37 -5.17 4.15
N SER A 242 -22.94 -5.16 2.90
CA SER A 242 -22.04 -4.11 2.38
C SER A 242 -22.71 -2.73 2.40
N PRO A 243 -23.96 -2.53 1.96
CA PRO A 243 -24.64 -1.22 2.10
C PRO A 243 -24.80 -0.77 3.55
N LEU A 244 -25.15 -1.70 4.46
CA LEU A 244 -25.33 -1.37 5.88
C LEU A 244 -24.02 -0.90 6.53
N VAL A 245 -22.95 -1.67 6.34
CA VAL A 245 -21.61 -1.34 6.86
C VAL A 245 -21.10 -0.02 6.24
N ASN A 246 -21.27 0.16 4.94
CA ASN A 246 -20.83 1.35 4.24
C ASN A 246 -21.59 2.62 4.68
N THR A 247 -22.85 2.49 5.06
CA THR A 247 -23.67 3.67 5.44
C THR A 247 -23.39 4.12 6.86
N LEU A 248 -23.18 3.17 7.79
CA LEU A 248 -23.11 3.47 9.21
C LEU A 248 -21.68 3.71 9.74
N PHE A 249 -20.66 3.07 9.14
CA PHE A 249 -19.34 3.00 9.74
C PHE A 249 -18.18 3.34 8.79
N ALA A 250 -18.41 3.43 7.47
CA ALA A 250 -17.33 3.53 6.52
C ALA A 250 -16.99 4.97 6.14
N THR A 251 -15.68 5.28 6.16
CA THR A 251 -15.12 6.50 5.57
C THR A 251 -15.30 6.48 4.04
N SER A 252 -15.45 7.65 3.41
CA SER A 252 -15.48 7.75 1.95
C SER A 252 -14.12 7.31 1.34
N ALA A 253 -14.14 6.80 0.12
CA ALA A 253 -12.91 6.49 -0.60
C ALA A 253 -12.06 7.75 -0.82
N ASP A 254 -12.69 8.90 -1.07
CA ASP A 254 -12.02 10.19 -1.29
C ASP A 254 -11.30 10.69 -0.03
N ASP A 255 -11.93 10.61 1.15
CA ASP A 255 -11.29 11.01 2.41
C ASP A 255 -10.16 10.04 2.78
N SER A 256 -10.34 8.75 2.54
CA SER A 256 -9.30 7.76 2.75
C SER A 256 -8.14 7.94 1.76
N GLY A 257 -8.44 8.27 0.50
CA GLY A 257 -7.44 8.64 -0.51
C GLY A 257 -6.66 9.89 -0.14
N ALA A 258 -7.34 10.94 0.37
CA ALA A 258 -6.68 12.14 0.86
C ALA A 258 -5.72 11.86 2.00
N ARG A 259 -6.15 11.05 2.98
CA ARG A 259 -5.29 10.62 4.09
C ARG A 259 -4.10 9.80 3.61
N SER A 260 -4.31 8.89 2.65
CA SER A 260 -3.26 8.06 2.10
C SER A 260 -2.22 8.88 1.34
N LEU A 261 -2.64 9.88 0.55
CA LEU A 261 -1.71 10.81 -0.12
C LEU A 261 -0.92 11.63 0.91
N PHE A 262 -1.59 12.20 1.91
CA PHE A 262 -0.95 12.94 2.98
C PHE A 262 0.09 12.10 3.73
N GLN A 263 -0.24 10.84 4.07
CA GLN A 263 0.67 9.91 4.73
C GLN A 263 1.87 9.54 3.84
N ALA A 264 1.69 9.54 2.54
CA ALA A 264 2.72 9.18 1.57
C ALA A 264 3.63 10.34 1.14
N THR A 265 3.32 11.60 1.52
CA THR A 265 4.04 12.76 0.97
C THR A 265 4.41 13.82 1.99
N ASN A 266 3.71 13.93 3.13
CA ASN A 266 3.90 15.02 4.07
C ASN A 266 5.10 14.79 5.00
N ALA A 267 5.82 15.86 5.34
CA ALA A 267 6.97 15.83 6.26
C ALA A 267 6.66 15.18 7.61
N ARG A 268 5.39 15.07 8.01
CA ARG A 268 4.96 14.36 9.21
C ARG A 268 5.42 12.90 9.21
N TYR A 269 5.47 12.25 8.04
CA TYR A 269 5.80 10.81 7.86
C TYR A 269 7.05 10.61 7.01
N THR A 270 7.94 11.56 7.00
CA THR A 270 9.21 11.51 6.24
C THR A 270 10.35 11.30 7.22
N VAL A 271 11.40 10.58 6.84
CA VAL A 271 12.65 10.55 7.62
C VAL A 271 13.24 11.95 7.71
N ASP A 272 13.90 12.30 8.84
CA ASP A 272 14.29 13.68 9.14
C ASP A 272 15.20 14.31 8.06
N ALA A 273 16.11 13.51 7.48
CA ALA A 273 16.99 13.99 6.41
C ALA A 273 16.26 14.54 5.18
N ASN A 274 15.03 14.08 4.95
CA ASN A 274 14.22 14.45 3.77
C ASN A 274 13.06 15.39 4.11
N ALA A 275 12.93 15.82 5.39
CA ALA A 275 11.77 16.61 5.83
C ALA A 275 11.61 17.94 5.09
N SER A 276 12.71 18.58 4.69
CA SER A 276 12.69 19.84 3.92
C SER A 276 12.26 19.68 2.46
N LEU A 277 12.25 18.43 1.96
CA LEU A 277 11.82 18.09 0.60
C LEU A 277 10.35 17.65 0.53
N SER A 278 9.64 17.72 1.66
CA SER A 278 8.23 17.34 1.77
C SER A 278 7.39 18.55 2.22
N PRO A 279 6.08 18.57 1.92
CA PRO A 279 5.17 19.60 2.44
C PRO A 279 5.31 19.73 3.95
N PRO A 280 5.34 20.95 4.50
CA PRO A 280 5.52 21.17 5.92
C PRO A 280 4.42 20.51 6.74
N ILE A 281 4.74 20.15 7.97
CA ILE A 281 3.75 19.62 8.91
C ILE A 281 2.74 20.73 9.20
N PRO A 282 1.43 20.50 8.97
CA PRO A 282 0.40 21.49 9.23
C PRO A 282 0.40 21.95 10.68
N GLU A 283 0.00 23.20 10.90
CA GLU A 283 -0.17 23.77 12.25
C GLU A 283 -1.09 22.90 13.12
N GLY A 284 -0.72 22.71 14.37
CA GLY A 284 -1.44 21.84 15.32
C GLY A 284 -1.15 20.34 15.20
N LEU A 285 -0.30 19.93 14.23
CA LEU A 285 0.20 18.56 14.13
C LEU A 285 1.70 18.53 14.50
N SER A 286 2.14 17.39 15.04
CA SER A 286 3.55 17.11 15.31
C SER A 286 4.12 16.08 14.36
N LYS A 287 5.45 15.97 14.29
CA LYS A 287 6.14 14.87 13.61
C LYS A 287 5.64 13.52 14.12
N ALA A 288 5.35 12.60 13.22
CA ALA A 288 5.01 11.23 13.58
C ALA A 288 6.26 10.50 14.11
N THR A 289 6.07 9.63 15.09
CA THR A 289 7.11 8.73 15.57
C THR A 289 7.13 7.44 14.75
N MET A 290 8.32 6.95 14.44
CA MET A 290 8.53 5.64 13.85
C MET A 290 8.61 4.56 14.93
N THR A 291 8.35 3.31 14.56
CA THR A 291 8.75 2.16 15.38
C THR A 291 10.28 2.18 15.58
N THR A 292 10.78 1.44 16.57
CA THR A 292 12.24 1.26 16.76
C THR A 292 12.90 0.66 15.51
N GLY A 293 12.12 0.01 14.64
CA GLY A 293 12.57 -0.53 13.35
C GLY A 293 12.56 0.49 12.20
N GLY A 294 12.07 1.73 12.39
CA GLY A 294 12.12 2.79 11.39
C GLY A 294 10.89 2.87 10.46
N VAL A 295 9.75 2.34 10.86
CA VAL A 295 8.51 2.34 10.08
C VAL A 295 7.45 3.21 10.76
N PHE A 296 6.71 4.01 9.98
CA PHE A 296 5.53 4.72 10.45
C PHE A 296 4.31 3.79 10.41
N LEU A 297 3.79 3.40 11.58
CA LEU A 297 2.50 2.69 11.70
C LEU A 297 1.40 3.72 11.91
N VAL A 298 0.44 3.79 10.98
CA VAL A 298 -0.53 4.90 10.93
C VAL A 298 -1.96 4.36 10.86
N ASN A 299 -2.84 4.88 11.71
CA ASN A 299 -4.26 4.50 11.72
C ASN A 299 -5.11 5.36 10.76
N GLN A 300 -6.40 5.04 10.67
CA GLN A 300 -7.38 5.71 9.81
C GLN A 300 -7.55 7.21 10.07
N ASN A 301 -7.07 7.71 11.20
CA ASN A 301 -7.12 9.13 11.57
C ASN A 301 -5.81 9.88 11.27
N SER A 302 -4.88 9.23 10.56
CA SER A 302 -3.52 9.72 10.30
C SER A 302 -2.73 9.98 11.58
N GLU A 303 -2.95 9.15 12.60
CA GLU A 303 -2.19 9.14 13.86
C GLU A 303 -1.35 7.87 13.97
N VAL A 304 -0.22 8.01 14.66
CA VAL A 304 0.67 6.88 14.93
C VAL A 304 -0.03 5.88 15.84
N THR A 305 0.11 4.60 15.52
CA THR A 305 -0.31 3.50 16.39
C THR A 305 0.91 2.94 17.11
N ASP A 306 0.85 2.93 18.43
CA ASP A 306 1.88 2.30 19.24
C ASP A 306 1.61 0.79 19.36
N ASN A 307 2.47 -0.01 18.76
CA ASN A 307 2.48 -1.47 18.90
C ASN A 307 3.89 -2.00 19.26
N GLU A 308 4.70 -1.14 19.85
CA GLU A 308 6.13 -1.42 20.07
C GLU A 308 6.37 -2.62 20.99
N LYS A 309 5.51 -2.84 21.98
CA LYS A 309 5.61 -4.00 22.87
C LYS A 309 5.52 -5.31 22.09
N MET A 310 4.53 -5.45 21.22
CA MET A 310 4.36 -6.63 20.35
C MET A 310 5.50 -6.76 19.34
N LEU A 311 5.87 -5.65 18.70
CA LEU A 311 6.95 -5.65 17.69
C LEU A 311 8.30 -6.04 18.29
N LYS A 312 8.60 -5.69 19.54
CA LYS A 312 9.84 -6.10 20.23
C LYS A 312 9.94 -7.62 20.34
N GLU A 313 8.85 -8.30 20.69
CA GLU A 313 8.78 -9.77 20.74
C GLU A 313 8.93 -10.38 19.35
N LEU A 314 8.19 -9.86 18.36
CA LEU A 314 8.18 -10.36 16.98
C LEU A 314 9.52 -10.19 16.27
N ARG A 315 10.26 -9.12 16.52
CA ARG A 315 11.61 -8.91 15.98
C ARG A 315 12.57 -10.03 16.39
N THR A 316 12.45 -10.49 17.63
CA THR A 316 13.33 -11.54 18.17
C THR A 316 12.89 -12.93 17.73
N SER A 317 11.59 -13.20 17.75
CA SER A 317 11.05 -14.54 17.51
C SER A 317 10.79 -14.84 16.02
N SER A 318 10.46 -13.83 15.22
CA SER A 318 9.80 -14.04 13.93
C SER A 318 10.50 -13.40 12.73
N ALA A 319 11.23 -12.29 12.90
CA ALA A 319 11.71 -11.50 11.76
C ALA A 319 12.63 -12.30 10.82
N GLY A 320 13.56 -13.09 11.37
CA GLY A 320 14.45 -13.93 10.58
C GLY A 320 13.71 -15.04 9.83
N LEU A 321 12.73 -15.67 10.48
CA LEU A 321 11.91 -16.72 9.87
C LEU A 321 11.03 -16.17 8.74
N VAL A 322 10.44 -14.99 8.93
CA VAL A 322 9.64 -14.31 7.90
C VAL A 322 10.49 -13.97 6.69
N ALA A 323 11.69 -13.43 6.89
CA ALA A 323 12.60 -13.10 5.79
C ALA A 323 13.01 -14.36 5.02
N THR A 324 13.42 -15.42 5.72
CA THR A 324 13.79 -16.71 5.09
C THR A 324 12.61 -17.33 4.35
N HIS A 325 11.42 -17.29 4.95
CA HIS A 325 10.20 -17.79 4.31
C HIS A 325 9.89 -17.04 3.01
N PHE A 326 9.98 -15.71 3.03
CA PHE A 326 9.78 -14.89 1.83
C PHE A 326 10.75 -15.28 0.71
N GLU A 327 12.05 -15.38 1.00
CA GLU A 327 13.05 -15.78 -0.01
C GLU A 327 12.79 -17.20 -0.54
N ASN A 328 12.36 -18.14 0.31
CA ASN A 328 11.99 -19.50 -0.13
C ASN A 328 10.78 -19.50 -1.07
N ILE A 329 9.77 -18.64 -0.80
CA ILE A 329 8.62 -18.47 -1.71
C ILE A 329 9.08 -17.92 -3.05
N LEU A 330 9.94 -16.89 -3.07
CA LEU A 330 10.49 -16.34 -4.32
C LEU A 330 11.27 -17.40 -5.11
N ALA A 331 12.16 -18.13 -4.48
CA ALA A 331 12.96 -19.17 -5.13
C ALA A 331 12.11 -20.32 -5.70
N ARG A 332 10.90 -20.54 -5.14
CA ARG A 332 9.97 -21.56 -5.66
C ARG A 332 9.16 -21.08 -6.86
N VAL A 333 8.84 -19.79 -6.91
CA VAL A 333 7.86 -19.25 -7.87
C VAL A 333 8.54 -18.54 -9.05
N LEU A 334 9.65 -17.86 -8.81
CA LEU A 334 10.42 -17.09 -9.81
C LEU A 334 11.63 -17.86 -10.31
#